data_0a66f9a1f22eb5be848d30d67b4ae2e5
#
_entry.id   0a66f9a1f22eb5be848d30d67b4ae2e5
#
_cell.length_a   1.000
_cell.length_b   1.000
_cell.length_c   1.000
_cell.angle_alpha   90.00
_cell.angle_beta   90.00
_cell.angle_gamma   90.00
#
_symmetry.space_group_name_H-M   'P 1'
#
loop_
_entity.id
_entity.type
_entity.pdbx_description
1 polymer ?
#
loop_
_entity_poly.entity_id
_entity_poly.type
_entity_poly.pdbx_seq_one_letter_code
_entity_poly.pdbx_strand_id
1 'polypeptide(L)'
;PFLEARAEALGVPLMLARPGAPQRVERYNEALRGGRQRSRYSVAGRELLDTLDAVRRHDFVARDLPSHRLKDVARSFGVAGPERTYIAGAEVYATYRTQPELVRSYALDDVSEVDALSQRLHAAPFALAGMAPRRFERVAWAGPAMGILEPMLLRAYYHAGAAPPLPPAARNEHGGEHAG
;
A
#
# COMPACT_ATOMS: atom_id res chain seq x y z
N PRO A 1 -8.01 7.10 -6.20
CA PRO A 1 -9.31 7.36 -6.86
C PRO A 1 -9.80 8.79 -6.69
N PHE A 2 -9.88 9.29 -5.42
CA PHE A 2 -10.45 10.62 -5.17
C PHE A 2 -9.68 11.75 -5.83
N LEU A 3 -8.34 11.80 -5.66
CA LEU A 3 -7.51 12.85 -6.26
C LEU A 3 -7.53 12.81 -7.79
N GLU A 4 -7.53 11.61 -8.38
CA GLU A 4 -7.63 11.41 -9.82
C GLU A 4 -8.96 11.96 -10.37
N ALA A 5 -10.09 11.52 -9.80
CA ALA A 5 -11.40 11.99 -10.20
C ALA A 5 -11.57 13.51 -9.98
N ARG A 6 -10.99 14.05 -8.91
CA ARG A 6 -11.05 15.48 -8.61
C ARG A 6 -10.19 16.30 -9.58
N ALA A 7 -9.00 15.81 -9.92
CA ALA A 7 -8.12 16.44 -10.89
C ALA A 7 -8.76 16.47 -12.28
N GLU A 8 -9.37 15.37 -12.70
CA GLU A 8 -10.13 15.26 -13.94
C GLU A 8 -11.32 16.25 -13.97
N ALA A 9 -12.14 16.26 -12.91
CA ALA A 9 -13.29 17.16 -12.82
C ALA A 9 -12.92 18.65 -12.83
N LEU A 10 -11.71 19.00 -12.37
CA LEU A 10 -11.21 20.38 -12.35
C LEU A 10 -10.35 20.74 -13.57
N GLY A 11 -10.07 19.79 -14.47
CA GLY A 11 -9.15 20.01 -15.58
C GLY A 11 -7.70 20.31 -15.14
N VAL A 12 -7.31 19.86 -13.94
CA VAL A 12 -5.97 20.11 -13.37
C VAL A 12 -5.12 18.85 -13.48
N PRO A 13 -3.91 18.92 -14.07
CA PRO A 13 -3.05 17.73 -14.16
C PRO A 13 -2.58 17.28 -12.79
N LEU A 14 -2.69 15.97 -12.52
CA LEU A 14 -2.19 15.36 -11.29
C LEU A 14 -0.68 15.08 -11.42
N MET A 15 0.15 16.07 -11.08
CA MET A 15 1.60 16.06 -11.23
C MET A 15 2.30 15.25 -10.13
N LEU A 16 2.12 13.93 -10.13
CA LEU A 16 2.72 13.03 -9.11
C LEU A 16 4.04 12.40 -9.56
N ALA A 17 4.32 12.32 -10.85
CA ALA A 17 5.53 11.70 -11.36
C ALA A 17 6.79 12.57 -11.11
N ARG A 18 7.97 11.98 -11.27
CA ARG A 18 9.22 12.76 -11.24
C ARG A 18 9.25 13.80 -12.38
N PRO A 19 9.89 14.96 -12.19
CA PRO A 19 10.15 15.88 -13.29
C PRO A 19 10.83 15.17 -14.46
N GLY A 20 10.35 15.41 -15.67
CA GLY A 20 10.85 14.78 -16.89
C GLY A 20 10.28 13.39 -17.18
N ALA A 21 9.57 12.77 -16.25
CA ALA A 21 8.87 11.52 -16.49
C ALA A 21 7.42 11.75 -17.00
N PRO A 22 6.82 10.77 -17.71
CA PRO A 22 5.41 10.86 -18.11
C PRO A 22 4.50 11.11 -16.90
N GLN A 23 3.70 12.18 -16.93
CA GLN A 23 2.77 12.54 -15.85
C GLN A 23 1.49 11.71 -15.94
N ARG A 24 1.64 10.39 -15.98
CA ARG A 24 0.56 9.44 -16.07
C ARG A 24 0.45 8.64 -14.77
N VAL A 25 -0.75 8.59 -14.23
CA VAL A 25 -1.12 7.69 -13.15
C VAL A 25 -1.76 6.45 -13.78
N GLU A 26 -1.14 5.30 -13.57
CA GLU A 26 -1.65 4.03 -14.07
C GLU A 26 -2.43 3.33 -12.97
N ARG A 27 -3.66 2.94 -13.27
CA ARG A 27 -4.50 2.14 -12.38
C ARG A 27 -4.54 0.70 -12.85
N TYR A 28 -4.34 -0.24 -11.95
CA TYR A 28 -4.54 -1.66 -12.20
C TYR A 28 -5.34 -2.30 -11.06
N ASN A 29 -6.06 -3.37 -11.38
CA ASN A 29 -6.84 -4.09 -10.40
C ASN A 29 -6.07 -5.31 -9.91
N GLU A 30 -5.97 -5.44 -8.60
CA GLU A 30 -5.41 -6.59 -7.91
C GLU A 30 -6.55 -7.49 -7.46
N ALA A 31 -6.49 -8.77 -7.85
CA ALA A 31 -7.42 -9.78 -7.36
C ALA A 31 -7.04 -10.16 -5.91
N LEU A 32 -7.99 -10.09 -5.01
CA LEU A 32 -7.87 -10.51 -3.62
C LEU A 32 -8.60 -11.84 -3.42
N ARG A 33 -8.24 -12.57 -2.35
CA ARG A 33 -8.97 -13.77 -1.94
C ARG A 33 -10.47 -13.46 -1.78
N GLY A 34 -11.33 -14.40 -2.20
CA GLY A 34 -12.78 -14.24 -2.15
C GLY A 34 -13.37 -13.40 -3.28
N GLY A 35 -12.68 -13.25 -4.43
CA GLY A 35 -13.19 -12.56 -5.61
C GLY A 35 -13.24 -11.03 -5.49
N ARG A 36 -12.74 -10.47 -4.38
CA ARG A 36 -12.65 -9.03 -4.18
C ARG A 36 -11.55 -8.45 -5.06
N GLN A 37 -11.77 -7.26 -5.59
CA GLN A 37 -10.76 -6.50 -6.33
C GLN A 37 -10.35 -5.26 -5.56
N ARG A 38 -9.08 -4.90 -5.66
CA ARG A 38 -8.52 -3.66 -5.13
C ARG A 38 -7.82 -2.90 -6.24
N SER A 39 -8.14 -1.63 -6.38
CA SER A 39 -7.40 -0.76 -7.29
C SER A 39 -6.07 -0.37 -6.68
N ARG A 40 -5.01 -0.54 -7.45
CA ARG A 40 -3.66 -0.07 -7.18
C ARG A 40 -3.28 0.99 -8.19
N TYR A 41 -2.38 1.84 -7.81
CA TYR A 41 -1.90 2.93 -8.64
C TYR A 41 -0.38 2.85 -8.77
N SER A 42 0.13 3.30 -9.91
CA SER A 42 1.56 3.38 -10.20
C SER A 42 1.85 4.73 -10.85
N VAL A 43 2.96 5.30 -10.51
CA VAL A 43 3.39 6.61 -10.99
C VAL A 43 4.84 6.55 -11.45
N ALA A 44 5.15 7.11 -12.61
CA ALA A 44 6.48 7.01 -13.19
C ALA A 44 7.55 7.67 -12.30
N GLY A 45 8.58 6.89 -11.98
CA GLY A 45 9.73 7.35 -11.18
C GLY A 45 9.44 7.59 -9.69
N ARG A 46 8.31 7.10 -9.18
CA ARG A 46 7.96 7.13 -7.75
C ARG A 46 7.36 5.81 -7.31
N GLU A 47 7.47 5.52 -6.02
CA GLU A 47 6.83 4.37 -5.38
C GLU A 47 5.65 4.88 -4.55
N LEU A 48 4.47 4.27 -4.73
CA LEU A 48 3.26 4.60 -3.96
C LEU A 48 3.07 3.56 -2.86
N LEU A 49 3.29 3.97 -1.63
CA LEU A 49 3.16 3.11 -0.46
C LEU A 49 1.87 3.43 0.28
N ASP A 50 1.09 2.39 0.58
CA ASP A 50 -0.10 2.51 1.42
C ASP A 50 0.26 2.09 2.84
N THR A 51 0.38 3.07 3.73
CA THR A 51 0.72 2.84 5.15
C THR A 51 -0.31 1.95 5.85
N LEU A 52 -1.57 1.95 5.41
CA LEU A 52 -2.59 1.03 5.94
C LEU A 52 -2.24 -0.45 5.67
N ASP A 53 -1.62 -0.77 4.53
CA ASP A 53 -1.16 -2.13 4.25
C ASP A 53 -0.02 -2.55 5.19
N ALA A 54 0.88 -1.62 5.50
CA ALA A 54 1.96 -1.86 6.46
C ALA A 54 1.41 -2.06 7.89
N VAL A 55 0.44 -1.26 8.30
CA VAL A 55 -0.27 -1.42 9.58
C VAL A 55 -0.96 -2.78 9.68
N ARG A 56 -1.70 -3.18 8.66
CA ARG A 56 -2.37 -4.49 8.62
C ARG A 56 -1.39 -5.65 8.66
N ARG A 57 -0.24 -5.51 8.00
CA ARG A 57 0.83 -6.52 8.05
C ARG A 57 1.43 -6.63 9.44
N HIS A 58 1.68 -5.52 10.12
CA HIS A 58 2.14 -5.49 11.50
C HIS A 58 1.14 -6.21 12.40
N ASP A 59 -0.13 -5.79 12.36
CA ASP A 59 -1.18 -6.31 13.22
C ASP A 59 -1.52 -7.79 12.93
N PHE A 60 -1.31 -8.27 11.72
CA PHE A 60 -1.47 -9.70 11.40
C PHE A 60 -0.57 -10.59 12.26
N VAL A 61 0.62 -10.10 12.62
CA VAL A 61 1.60 -10.82 13.44
C VAL A 61 1.44 -10.44 14.91
N ALA A 62 1.44 -9.14 15.23
CA ALA A 62 1.47 -8.63 16.59
C ALA A 62 0.12 -8.74 17.30
N ARG A 63 -0.99 -8.49 16.56
CA ARG A 63 -2.38 -8.50 17.08
C ARG A 63 -2.56 -7.62 18.32
N ASP A 64 -1.91 -6.46 18.32
CA ASP A 64 -1.83 -5.54 19.45
C ASP A 64 -2.54 -4.20 19.21
N LEU A 65 -3.11 -4.01 18.00
CA LEU A 65 -3.77 -2.76 17.65
C LEU A 65 -5.27 -2.80 17.96
N PRO A 66 -5.83 -1.79 18.63
CA PRO A 66 -7.26 -1.70 18.91
C PRO A 66 -8.10 -1.47 17.65
N SER A 67 -7.54 -0.81 16.65
CA SER A 67 -8.13 -0.60 15.33
C SER A 67 -7.06 -0.20 14.32
N HIS A 68 -7.40 -0.21 13.02
CA HIS A 68 -6.51 0.28 11.95
C HIS A 68 -6.77 1.75 11.56
N ARG A 69 -7.49 2.50 12.38
CA ARG A 69 -7.69 3.94 12.16
C ARG A 69 -6.41 4.69 12.48
N LEU A 70 -6.05 5.68 11.66
CA LEU A 70 -4.80 6.43 11.80
C LEU A 70 -4.56 6.91 13.23
N LYS A 71 -5.56 7.51 13.86
CA LYS A 71 -5.45 8.07 15.22
C LYS A 71 -5.14 7.02 16.31
N ASP A 72 -5.72 5.84 16.19
CA ASP A 72 -5.50 4.75 17.15
C ASP A 72 -4.12 4.13 16.94
N VAL A 73 -3.75 3.92 15.68
CA VAL A 73 -2.42 3.42 15.31
C VAL A 73 -1.32 4.40 15.73
N ALA A 74 -1.49 5.69 15.44
CA ALA A 74 -0.52 6.72 15.81
C ALA A 74 -0.29 6.77 17.33
N ARG A 75 -1.35 6.63 18.15
CA ARG A 75 -1.22 6.52 19.61
C ARG A 75 -0.49 5.24 20.03
N SER A 76 -0.89 4.07 19.47
CA SER A 76 -0.26 2.79 19.82
C SER A 76 1.24 2.77 19.49
N PHE A 77 1.64 3.44 18.41
CA PHE A 77 3.05 3.58 18.04
C PHE A 77 3.76 4.76 18.72
N GLY A 78 3.06 5.59 19.52
CA GLY A 78 3.64 6.76 20.17
C GLY A 78 4.13 7.82 19.19
N VAL A 79 3.51 7.94 18.02
CA VAL A 79 3.85 8.97 17.00
C VAL A 79 2.86 10.12 16.96
N ALA A 80 1.73 10.01 17.65
CA ALA A 80 0.81 11.13 17.82
C ALA A 80 1.45 12.23 18.68
N GLY A 81 1.44 13.46 18.18
CA GLY A 81 1.94 14.61 18.92
C GLY A 81 1.06 14.93 20.15
N PRO A 82 1.63 15.55 21.20
CA PRO A 82 0.89 15.92 22.41
C PRO A 82 -0.20 16.98 22.13
N GLU A 83 0.06 17.87 21.20
CA GLU A 83 -0.82 19.00 20.83
C GLU A 83 -1.65 18.73 19.57
N ARG A 84 -1.94 17.47 19.30
CA ARG A 84 -2.62 17.06 18.08
C ARG A 84 -4.02 17.66 17.97
N THR A 85 -4.30 18.28 16.82
CA THR A 85 -5.64 18.79 16.48
C THR A 85 -6.59 17.64 16.15
N TYR A 86 -7.80 17.70 16.70
CA TYR A 86 -8.88 16.74 16.41
C TYR A 86 -10.10 17.45 15.87
N ILE A 87 -10.59 16.99 14.71
CA ILE A 87 -11.85 17.43 14.11
C ILE A 87 -12.66 16.17 13.79
N ALA A 88 -13.93 16.14 14.18
CA ALA A 88 -14.82 15.04 13.80
C ALA A 88 -15.05 15.06 12.28
N GLY A 89 -15.03 13.91 11.63
CA GLY A 89 -15.11 13.83 10.17
C GLY A 89 -16.34 14.54 9.58
N ALA A 90 -17.48 14.50 10.26
CA ALA A 90 -18.70 15.20 9.87
C ALA A 90 -18.58 16.73 9.96
N GLU A 91 -17.67 17.24 10.80
CA GLU A 91 -17.49 18.67 11.04
C GLU A 91 -16.40 19.31 10.17
N VAL A 92 -15.57 18.53 9.50
CA VAL A 92 -14.43 19.02 8.71
C VAL A 92 -14.86 20.08 7.69
N TYR A 93 -15.95 19.84 6.96
CA TYR A 93 -16.41 20.81 5.96
C TYR A 93 -16.92 22.11 6.58
N ALA A 94 -17.70 22.04 7.63
CA ALA A 94 -18.20 23.21 8.35
C ALA A 94 -17.04 24.01 8.98
N THR A 95 -16.10 23.32 9.59
CA THR A 95 -14.88 23.91 10.16
C THR A 95 -14.03 24.57 9.07
N TYR A 96 -13.89 23.93 7.91
CA TYR A 96 -13.15 24.52 6.80
C TYR A 96 -13.74 25.85 6.32
N ARG A 97 -15.08 25.99 6.33
CA ARG A 97 -15.76 27.20 5.93
C ARG A 97 -15.57 28.36 6.91
N THR A 98 -15.36 28.07 8.18
CA THR A 98 -15.28 29.07 9.26
C THR A 98 -13.85 29.26 9.79
N GLN A 99 -13.07 28.19 9.85
CA GLN A 99 -11.73 28.15 10.43
C GLN A 99 -10.77 27.29 9.55
N PRO A 100 -10.41 27.73 8.35
CA PRO A 100 -9.61 26.94 7.40
C PRO A 100 -8.23 26.59 7.96
N GLU A 101 -7.62 27.45 8.78
CA GLU A 101 -6.29 27.18 9.38
C GLU A 101 -6.35 26.05 10.42
N LEU A 102 -7.46 25.87 11.11
CA LEU A 102 -7.65 24.74 12.01
C LEU A 102 -7.70 23.41 11.23
N VAL A 103 -8.40 23.39 10.09
CA VAL A 103 -8.43 22.22 9.20
C VAL A 103 -7.06 21.95 8.59
N ARG A 104 -6.31 23.00 8.27
CA ARG A 104 -4.95 22.87 7.77
C ARG A 104 -4.02 22.24 8.81
N SER A 105 -4.08 22.69 10.06
CA SER A 105 -3.32 22.10 11.18
C SER A 105 -3.68 20.62 11.35
N TYR A 106 -4.97 20.31 11.37
CA TYR A 106 -5.47 18.93 11.43
C TYR A 106 -4.91 18.05 10.31
N ALA A 107 -4.90 18.55 9.07
CA ALA A 107 -4.37 17.82 7.93
C ALA A 107 -2.86 17.62 7.99
N LEU A 108 -2.11 18.60 8.50
CA LEU A 108 -0.66 18.50 8.72
C LEU A 108 -0.32 17.46 9.78
N ASP A 109 -1.10 17.39 10.87
CA ASP A 109 -0.95 16.36 11.89
C ASP A 109 -1.17 14.96 11.28
N ASP A 110 -2.26 14.77 10.50
CA ASP A 110 -2.54 13.51 9.82
C ASP A 110 -1.38 13.10 8.88
N VAL A 111 -0.82 14.03 8.12
CA VAL A 111 0.33 13.77 7.21
C VAL A 111 1.58 13.40 7.99
N SER A 112 1.89 14.11 9.07
CA SER A 112 3.05 13.86 9.92
C SER A 112 2.97 12.48 10.58
N GLU A 113 1.79 12.08 11.05
CA GLU A 113 1.56 10.74 11.62
C GLU A 113 1.74 9.63 10.58
N VAL A 114 1.20 9.83 9.37
CA VAL A 114 1.38 8.88 8.26
C VAL A 114 2.86 8.75 7.88
N ASP A 115 3.60 9.85 7.82
CA ASP A 115 5.04 9.84 7.52
C ASP A 115 5.82 9.08 8.60
N ALA A 116 5.61 9.39 9.88
CA ALA A 116 6.28 8.72 10.99
C ALA A 116 5.97 7.21 11.05
N LEU A 117 4.71 6.82 10.81
CA LEU A 117 4.32 5.41 10.69
C LEU A 117 4.97 4.75 9.47
N SER A 118 5.02 5.43 8.34
CA SER A 118 5.66 4.95 7.12
C SER A 118 7.14 4.66 7.34
N GLN A 119 7.88 5.58 7.94
CA GLN A 119 9.30 5.40 8.27
C GLN A 119 9.52 4.17 9.17
N ARG A 120 8.65 3.95 10.14
CA ARG A 120 8.75 2.84 11.08
C ARG A 120 8.41 1.49 10.46
N LEU A 121 7.33 1.44 9.70
CA LEU A 121 6.74 0.18 9.20
C LEU A 121 7.33 -0.28 7.86
N HIS A 122 7.92 0.63 7.07
CA HIS A 122 8.49 0.30 5.77
C HIS A 122 10.00 0.03 5.78
N ALA A 123 10.69 0.17 6.91
CA ALA A 123 12.14 -0.06 6.97
C ALA A 123 12.53 -1.50 6.55
N ALA A 124 11.85 -2.50 7.08
CA ALA A 124 12.11 -3.91 6.71
C ALA A 124 11.72 -4.23 5.25
N PRO A 125 10.55 -3.86 4.74
CA PRO A 125 10.23 -3.98 3.30
C PRO A 125 11.22 -3.23 2.39
N PHE A 126 11.74 -2.09 2.80
CA PHE A 126 12.75 -1.36 2.04
C PHE A 126 14.07 -2.15 1.93
N ALA A 127 14.55 -2.69 3.04
CA ALA A 127 15.74 -3.55 3.04
C ALA A 127 15.54 -4.81 2.17
N LEU A 128 14.37 -5.45 2.24
CA LEU A 128 14.00 -6.60 1.42
C LEU A 128 13.93 -6.26 -0.08
N ALA A 129 13.52 -5.05 -0.44
CA ALA A 129 13.48 -4.61 -1.85
C ALA A 129 14.88 -4.54 -2.47
N GLY A 130 15.93 -4.34 -1.68
CA GLY A 130 17.33 -4.43 -2.14
C GLY A 130 17.76 -5.87 -2.50
N MET A 131 17.12 -6.88 -1.92
CA MET A 131 17.42 -8.29 -2.17
C MET A 131 16.49 -8.91 -3.22
N ALA A 132 15.21 -8.62 -3.15
CA ALA A 132 14.22 -9.11 -4.12
C ALA A 132 14.25 -8.25 -5.39
N PRO A 133 14.30 -8.84 -6.61
CA PRO A 133 14.30 -8.09 -7.86
C PRO A 133 12.90 -7.57 -8.21
N ARG A 134 12.34 -6.79 -7.32
CA ARG A 134 11.01 -6.16 -7.44
C ARG A 134 11.03 -4.72 -6.98
N ARG A 135 10.11 -3.92 -7.49
CA ARG A 135 9.88 -2.54 -7.02
C ARG A 135 9.50 -2.54 -5.54
N PHE A 136 9.94 -1.53 -4.80
CA PHE A 136 9.70 -1.40 -3.37
C PHE A 136 8.18 -1.43 -3.05
N GLU A 137 7.36 -0.70 -3.78
CA GLU A 137 5.90 -0.73 -3.58
C GLU A 137 5.32 -2.15 -3.67
N ARG A 138 5.90 -3.01 -4.55
CA ARG A 138 5.47 -4.41 -4.68
C ARG A 138 5.90 -5.24 -3.47
N VAL A 139 7.12 -5.04 -2.98
CA VAL A 139 7.63 -5.72 -1.78
C VAL A 139 6.88 -5.28 -0.53
N ALA A 140 6.52 -4.00 -0.43
CA ALA A 140 5.85 -3.44 0.74
C ALA A 140 4.50 -4.10 1.07
N TRP A 141 3.77 -4.62 0.06
CA TRP A 141 2.49 -5.29 0.28
C TRP A 141 2.46 -6.78 -0.10
N ALA A 142 3.51 -7.28 -0.74
CA ALA A 142 3.56 -8.67 -1.19
C ALA A 142 3.65 -9.66 -0.02
N GLY A 143 3.07 -10.84 -0.20
CA GLY A 143 3.28 -11.96 0.70
C GLY A 143 4.72 -12.49 0.61
N PRO A 144 5.25 -13.15 1.67
CA PRO A 144 6.65 -13.56 1.72
C PRO A 144 7.03 -14.56 0.63
N ALA A 145 6.18 -15.54 0.32
CA ALA A 145 6.50 -16.58 -0.67
C ALA A 145 6.54 -16.03 -2.09
N MET A 146 5.40 -15.68 -2.66
CA MET A 146 5.26 -15.26 -4.06
C MET A 146 5.79 -13.84 -4.30
N GLY A 147 5.86 -13.03 -3.28
CA GLY A 147 6.25 -11.62 -3.40
C GLY A 147 7.73 -11.37 -3.20
N ILE A 148 8.41 -12.21 -2.42
CA ILE A 148 9.82 -12.02 -2.03
C ILE A 148 10.66 -13.22 -2.41
N LEU A 149 10.35 -14.42 -1.90
CA LEU A 149 11.19 -15.61 -2.11
C LEU A 149 11.21 -16.07 -3.56
N GLU A 150 10.04 -16.13 -4.21
CA GLU A 150 9.97 -16.56 -5.61
C GLU A 150 10.82 -15.68 -6.56
N PRO A 151 10.72 -14.34 -6.53
CA PRO A 151 11.59 -13.50 -7.35
C PRO A 151 13.09 -13.67 -7.05
N MET A 152 13.45 -13.91 -5.79
CA MET A 152 14.84 -14.19 -5.41
C MET A 152 15.31 -15.50 -6.01
N LEU A 153 14.49 -16.55 -5.94
CA LEU A 153 14.78 -17.85 -6.56
C LEU A 153 14.89 -17.74 -8.07
N LEU A 154 13.95 -17.04 -8.72
CA LEU A 154 14.00 -16.83 -10.18
C LEU A 154 15.30 -16.11 -10.58
N ARG A 155 15.73 -15.12 -9.81
CA ARG A 155 17.03 -14.46 -10.04
C ARG A 155 18.20 -15.43 -9.86
N ALA A 156 18.15 -16.27 -8.83
CA ALA A 156 19.21 -17.27 -8.60
C ALA A 156 19.29 -18.30 -9.75
N TYR A 157 18.16 -18.80 -10.24
CA TYR A 157 18.11 -19.67 -11.42
C TYR A 157 18.69 -18.98 -12.65
N TYR A 158 18.31 -17.72 -12.90
CA TYR A 158 18.85 -16.94 -14.00
C TYR A 158 20.37 -16.80 -13.94
N HIS A 159 20.93 -16.48 -12.77
CA HIS A 159 22.37 -16.37 -12.59
C HIS A 159 23.10 -17.71 -12.71
N ALA A 160 22.45 -18.81 -12.35
CA ALA A 160 22.99 -20.16 -12.51
C ALA A 160 22.88 -20.71 -13.96
N GLY A 161 22.28 -19.97 -14.88
CA GLY A 161 21.97 -20.43 -16.23
C GLY A 161 20.99 -21.62 -16.25
N ALA A 162 20.16 -21.77 -15.23
CA ALA A 162 19.23 -22.87 -15.06
C ALA A 162 17.78 -22.39 -15.20
N ALA A 163 16.91 -23.27 -15.69
CA ALA A 163 15.47 -23.01 -15.72
C ALA A 163 14.83 -23.43 -14.39
N PRO A 164 13.83 -22.68 -13.87
CA PRO A 164 13.05 -23.13 -12.74
C PRO A 164 12.25 -24.39 -13.11
N PRO A 165 11.92 -25.28 -12.15
CA PRO A 165 11.06 -26.42 -12.40
C PRO A 165 9.69 -25.96 -12.87
N LEU A 166 9.10 -26.70 -13.79
CA LEU A 166 7.72 -26.45 -14.20
C LEU A 166 6.79 -26.64 -13.00
N PRO A 167 5.80 -25.78 -12.83
CA PRO A 167 4.77 -26.01 -11.82
C PRO A 167 4.12 -27.37 -12.08
N PRO A 168 3.78 -28.13 -11.01
CA PRO A 168 3.05 -29.38 -11.20
C PRO A 168 1.78 -29.09 -12.02
N ALA A 169 1.53 -29.92 -13.04
CA ALA A 169 0.31 -29.80 -13.84
C ALA A 169 -0.89 -29.71 -12.90
N ALA A 170 -1.76 -28.73 -13.12
CA ALA A 170 -2.97 -28.60 -12.32
C ALA A 170 -3.69 -29.97 -12.39
N ARG A 171 -3.81 -30.66 -11.26
CA ARG A 171 -4.65 -31.85 -11.18
C ARG A 171 -6.06 -31.37 -11.55
N ASN A 172 -6.54 -31.81 -12.69
CA ASN A 172 -7.95 -31.67 -13.05
C ASN A 172 -8.73 -32.54 -12.06
N GLU A 173 -9.20 -31.95 -10.97
CA GLU A 173 -10.16 -32.55 -10.04
C GLU A 173 -11.59 -32.54 -10.65
N HIS A 174 -11.70 -32.91 -11.92
CA HIS A 174 -12.97 -33.15 -12.58
C HIS A 174 -12.95 -34.55 -13.16
N GLY A 175 -13.02 -35.53 -12.30
CA GLY A 175 -13.09 -36.96 -12.65
C GLY A 175 -13.70 -37.77 -11.52
N GLY A 176 -14.75 -37.25 -10.89
CA GLY A 176 -15.63 -38.01 -10.00
C GLY A 176 -16.87 -38.42 -10.78
N GLU A 177 -16.75 -39.47 -11.59
CA GLU A 177 -17.92 -40.24 -12.08
C GLU A 177 -18.63 -40.78 -10.85
N HIS A 178 -19.83 -40.31 -10.62
CA HIS A 178 -20.82 -41.07 -9.85
C HIS A 178 -21.35 -42.14 -10.76
N ALA A 179 -20.81 -43.35 -10.63
CA ALA A 179 -21.41 -44.54 -11.13
C ALA A 179 -22.18 -45.22 -9.98
N GLY A 180 -23.48 -45.51 -10.22
CA GLY A 180 -24.29 -46.47 -9.49
C GLY A 180 -25.15 -45.94 -8.38
#